data_1547986baddfa138dff056672f677a34
#
_entry.id   1547986baddfa138dff056672f677a34
#
_cell.length_a   1.000
_cell.length_b   1.000
_cell.length_c   1.000
_cell.angle_alpha   90.00
_cell.angle_beta   90.00
_cell.angle_gamma   90.00
#
_symmetry.space_group_name_H-M   'P 1'
#
loop_
_entity.id
_entity.type
_entity.pdbx_description
1 polymer ?
#
loop_
_entity_poly.entity_id
_entity_poly.type
_entity_poly.pdbx_seq_one_letter_code
_entity_poly.pdbx_strand_id
1 'polypeptide(L)'
;MKRPDWHPGRCLMIAAALLLLLCGCECAVEGPLFQDDFEDPGSGWGADQRDGFDRGYDEGVYFFNLLASNWLAWTSPGKDFDDVSVEVNARVASGAQDGHYGVLCRYKDADNFYYFAVSADGYYAIFRRDEGDMEMLTSGGGMLSSPHIKTGNQVNRVLGVCKGDDLSLYVNGQWLATVTDDAHARGDVGLGASSGPSGGTRIVFDDLVVTAP
;
A
#
# COMPACT_ATOMS: atom_id res chain seq x y z
N MET A 1 90.28 -12.89 43.25
CA MET A 1 89.64 -12.24 42.13
C MET A 1 88.32 -12.92 41.90
N LYS A 2 87.20 -12.35 42.37
CA LYS A 2 85.80 -12.88 42.22
C LYS A 2 85.17 -12.20 41.01
N ARG A 3 84.58 -12.99 40.11
CA ARG A 3 83.74 -12.50 38.99
C ARG A 3 82.38 -12.20 39.52
N PRO A 4 81.66 -11.18 39.07
CA PRO A 4 80.30 -10.95 39.42
C PRO A 4 79.36 -11.71 38.47
N ASP A 5 78.36 -12.35 39.06
CA ASP A 5 77.28 -13.05 38.36
C ASP A 5 76.26 -12.09 37.78
N TRP A 6 76.01 -12.25 36.52
CA TRP A 6 75.02 -11.45 35.76
C TRP A 6 73.67 -12.25 35.64
N HIS A 7 72.65 -11.78 36.28
CA HIS A 7 71.32 -12.32 36.12
C HIS A 7 70.61 -11.59 35.00
N PRO A 8 70.02 -12.32 33.99
CA PRO A 8 69.19 -11.69 32.99
C PRO A 8 67.81 -11.43 33.57
N GLY A 9 67.41 -10.15 33.55
CA GLY A 9 66.07 -9.73 33.93
C GLY A 9 65.01 -10.22 32.93
N ARG A 10 63.97 -10.82 33.45
CA ARG A 10 62.75 -11.22 32.70
C ARG A 10 61.97 -9.94 32.37
N CYS A 11 61.98 -9.53 31.12
CA CYS A 11 61.01 -8.55 30.58
C CYS A 11 59.63 -9.24 30.52
N LEU A 12 58.71 -8.81 31.36
CA LEU A 12 57.31 -9.12 31.27
C LEU A 12 56.71 -8.26 30.16
N MET A 13 56.40 -8.85 29.00
CA MET A 13 55.59 -8.20 27.98
C MET A 13 54.12 -8.28 28.42
N ILE A 14 53.58 -7.14 28.80
CA ILE A 14 52.11 -6.98 28.98
C ILE A 14 51.53 -6.73 27.59
N ALA A 15 50.92 -7.75 27.02
CA ALA A 15 50.08 -7.63 25.81
C ALA A 15 48.75 -7.02 26.22
N ALA A 16 48.59 -5.72 25.97
CA ALA A 16 47.32 -5.04 26.07
C ALA A 16 46.43 -5.49 24.88
N ALA A 17 45.51 -6.40 25.11
CA ALA A 17 44.46 -6.75 24.14
C ALA A 17 43.45 -5.59 24.08
N LEU A 18 43.53 -4.77 23.03
CA LEU A 18 42.55 -3.72 22.72
C LEU A 18 41.31 -4.41 22.13
N LEU A 19 40.28 -4.65 22.98
CA LEU A 19 38.98 -5.14 22.56
C LEU A 19 38.24 -3.99 21.85
N LEU A 20 38.29 -3.92 20.53
CA LEU A 20 37.43 -3.06 19.72
C LEU A 20 36.02 -3.60 19.78
N LEU A 21 35.19 -3.04 20.65
CA LEU A 21 33.73 -3.14 20.62
C LEU A 21 33.25 -2.44 19.35
N LEU A 22 33.09 -3.19 18.26
CA LEU A 22 32.31 -2.77 17.11
C LEU A 22 30.85 -2.73 17.56
N CYS A 23 30.37 -1.58 18.00
CA CYS A 23 28.95 -1.31 18.17
C CYS A 23 28.37 -1.23 16.76
N GLY A 24 27.97 -2.38 16.19
CA GLY A 24 27.16 -2.44 14.98
C GLY A 24 25.83 -1.82 15.30
N CYS A 25 25.57 -0.60 14.81
CA CYS A 25 24.20 -0.11 14.67
C CYS A 25 23.53 -0.97 13.61
N GLU A 26 22.90 -2.08 14.02
CA GLU A 26 21.91 -2.74 13.20
C GLU A 26 20.73 -1.77 13.12
N CYS A 27 20.61 -1.08 11.98
CA CYS A 27 19.33 -0.46 11.62
C CYS A 27 18.35 -1.64 11.47
N ALA A 28 17.53 -1.88 12.49
CA ALA A 28 16.40 -2.77 12.36
C ALA A 28 15.52 -2.19 11.25
N VAL A 29 15.48 -2.85 10.11
CA VAL A 29 14.48 -2.57 9.07
C VAL A 29 13.17 -3.03 9.69
N GLU A 30 12.34 -2.08 10.10
CA GLU A 30 10.99 -2.40 10.56
C GLU A 30 10.26 -3.13 9.43
N GLY A 31 9.73 -4.30 9.73
CA GLY A 31 8.93 -5.08 8.78
C GLY A 31 7.62 -4.35 8.45
N PRO A 32 6.84 -4.88 7.48
CA PRO A 32 5.54 -4.31 7.17
C PRO A 32 4.62 -4.33 8.40
N LEU A 33 3.80 -3.29 8.55
CA LEU A 33 2.76 -3.21 9.59
C LEU A 33 1.66 -4.26 9.37
N PHE A 34 1.38 -4.55 8.10
CA PHE A 34 0.44 -5.57 7.66
C PHE A 34 0.79 -5.97 6.22
N GLN A 35 0.51 -7.22 5.84
CA GLN A 35 0.64 -7.69 4.46
C GLN A 35 -0.35 -8.84 4.21
N ASP A 36 -0.75 -9.02 2.95
CA ASP A 36 -1.63 -10.09 2.54
C ASP A 36 -1.37 -10.47 1.08
N ASP A 37 -1.15 -11.74 0.82
CA ASP A 37 -1.01 -12.34 -0.51
C ASP A 37 -2.30 -12.98 -1.02
N PHE A 38 -3.40 -12.84 -0.25
CA PHE A 38 -4.75 -13.34 -0.52
C PHE A 38 -4.87 -14.85 -0.72
N GLU A 39 -3.85 -15.62 -0.34
CA GLU A 39 -3.90 -17.10 -0.34
C GLU A 39 -4.84 -17.64 0.75
N ASP A 40 -5.01 -16.92 1.88
CA ASP A 40 -5.90 -17.30 2.97
C ASP A 40 -7.26 -16.56 2.88
N PRO A 41 -8.36 -17.24 2.51
CA PRO A 41 -9.68 -16.62 2.50
C PRO A 41 -10.17 -16.13 3.88
N GLY A 42 -9.50 -16.50 4.95
CA GLY A 42 -9.76 -16.06 6.32
C GLY A 42 -9.01 -14.79 6.73
N SER A 43 -8.23 -14.15 5.85
CA SER A 43 -7.34 -13.03 6.19
C SER A 43 -8.05 -11.71 6.51
N GLY A 44 -9.38 -11.64 6.40
CA GLY A 44 -10.20 -10.56 6.96
C GLY A 44 -10.94 -9.69 5.95
N TRP A 45 -10.68 -9.80 4.64
CA TRP A 45 -11.33 -8.96 3.62
C TRP A 45 -12.78 -9.34 3.34
N GLY A 46 -13.19 -10.54 3.77
CA GLY A 46 -14.54 -11.05 3.58
C GLY A 46 -14.88 -11.37 2.12
N ALA A 47 -16.07 -11.88 1.92
CA ALA A 47 -16.65 -12.12 0.60
C ALA A 47 -18.11 -11.69 0.60
N ASP A 48 -18.64 -11.25 -0.54
CA ASP A 48 -20.04 -10.82 -0.70
C ASP A 48 -20.49 -11.10 -2.13
N GLN A 49 -21.73 -11.55 -2.28
CA GLN A 49 -22.34 -11.80 -3.58
C GLN A 49 -23.78 -11.27 -3.61
N ARG A 50 -24.06 -10.45 -4.60
CA ARG A 50 -25.39 -9.84 -4.86
C ARG A 50 -25.64 -9.76 -6.35
N ASP A 51 -26.86 -9.43 -6.75
CA ASP A 51 -27.16 -9.15 -8.14
C ASP A 51 -26.27 -8.05 -8.70
N GLY A 52 -25.50 -8.37 -9.74
CA GLY A 52 -24.59 -7.44 -10.41
C GLY A 52 -23.25 -7.17 -9.73
N PHE A 53 -22.95 -7.86 -8.62
CA PHE A 53 -21.73 -7.67 -7.85
C PHE A 53 -21.33 -8.93 -7.09
N ASP A 54 -20.06 -9.31 -7.16
CA ASP A 54 -19.45 -10.22 -6.20
C ASP A 54 -17.98 -9.83 -5.94
N ARG A 55 -17.48 -10.19 -4.77
CA ARG A 55 -16.10 -10.02 -4.34
C ARG A 55 -15.67 -11.14 -3.40
N GLY A 56 -14.39 -11.44 -3.37
CA GLY A 56 -13.85 -12.50 -2.52
C GLY A 56 -12.47 -12.93 -2.97
N TYR A 57 -12.11 -14.14 -2.60
CA TYR A 57 -10.80 -14.75 -2.91
C TYR A 57 -10.97 -15.77 -4.02
N ASP A 58 -9.97 -15.83 -4.93
CA ASP A 58 -9.95 -16.75 -6.06
C ASP A 58 -8.51 -16.99 -6.53
N GLU A 59 -8.00 -18.22 -6.42
CA GLU A 59 -6.66 -18.63 -6.88
C GLU A 59 -5.51 -17.69 -6.41
N GLY A 60 -5.49 -17.30 -5.12
CA GLY A 60 -4.44 -16.46 -4.55
C GLY A 60 -4.56 -14.97 -4.87
N VAL A 61 -5.71 -14.49 -5.31
CA VAL A 61 -5.99 -13.06 -5.48
C VAL A 61 -7.29 -12.67 -4.80
N TYR A 62 -7.41 -11.40 -4.47
CA TYR A 62 -8.69 -10.82 -4.09
C TYR A 62 -9.36 -10.18 -5.30
N PHE A 63 -10.64 -10.45 -5.55
CA PHE A 63 -11.32 -9.97 -6.74
C PHE A 63 -12.58 -9.16 -6.43
N PHE A 64 -12.93 -8.29 -7.39
CA PHE A 64 -14.25 -7.67 -7.54
C PHE A 64 -14.77 -7.94 -8.95
N ASN A 65 -16.00 -8.51 -9.06
CA ASN A 65 -16.77 -8.56 -10.29
C ASN A 65 -17.88 -7.50 -10.21
N LEU A 66 -17.85 -6.52 -11.08
CA LEU A 66 -18.79 -5.39 -11.10
C LEU A 66 -19.54 -5.39 -12.41
N LEU A 67 -20.74 -6.00 -12.44
CA LEU A 67 -21.56 -6.14 -13.65
C LEU A 67 -22.38 -4.87 -13.93
N ALA A 68 -22.82 -4.17 -12.88
CA ALA A 68 -23.57 -2.93 -13.01
C ALA A 68 -22.65 -1.77 -13.41
N SER A 69 -23.16 -0.81 -14.20
CA SER A 69 -22.44 0.41 -14.57
C SER A 69 -22.34 1.39 -13.40
N ASN A 70 -21.26 2.15 -13.34
CA ASN A 70 -20.99 3.18 -12.32
C ASN A 70 -21.13 2.67 -10.88
N TRP A 71 -20.75 1.41 -10.67
CA TRP A 71 -20.74 0.80 -9.34
C TRP A 71 -19.37 0.96 -8.69
N LEU A 72 -19.35 1.47 -7.47
CA LEU A 72 -18.13 1.51 -6.64
C LEU A 72 -18.32 0.55 -5.46
N ALA A 73 -17.36 -0.34 -5.28
CA ALA A 73 -17.30 -1.29 -4.19
C ALA A 73 -15.95 -1.21 -3.49
N TRP A 74 -15.91 -1.56 -2.21
CA TRP A 74 -14.69 -1.57 -1.41
C TRP A 74 -14.75 -2.63 -0.32
N THR A 75 -13.59 -2.88 0.30
CA THR A 75 -13.43 -3.75 1.46
C THR A 75 -12.25 -3.31 2.29
N SER A 76 -12.22 -3.71 3.56
CA SER A 76 -11.13 -3.47 4.50
C SER A 76 -10.94 -4.66 5.42
N PRO A 77 -9.71 -4.92 5.95
CA PRO A 77 -9.40 -6.10 6.77
C PRO A 77 -9.66 -5.91 8.28
N GLY A 78 -10.22 -4.78 8.70
CA GLY A 78 -10.52 -4.51 10.11
C GLY A 78 -9.29 -4.11 10.95
N LYS A 79 -8.38 -3.33 10.39
CA LYS A 79 -7.19 -2.77 11.08
C LYS A 79 -7.41 -1.30 11.41
N ASP A 80 -6.43 -0.66 12.06
CA ASP A 80 -6.48 0.77 12.37
C ASP A 80 -5.06 1.33 12.35
N PHE A 81 -4.84 2.37 11.55
CA PHE A 81 -3.56 3.02 11.35
C PHE A 81 -3.71 4.54 11.42
N ASP A 82 -2.64 5.22 11.85
CA ASP A 82 -2.52 6.67 11.74
C ASP A 82 -1.91 7.02 10.36
N ASP A 83 -0.63 7.33 10.31
CA ASP A 83 0.10 7.53 9.06
C ASP A 83 0.50 6.19 8.45
N VAL A 84 0.27 6.02 7.14
CA VAL A 84 0.43 4.72 6.49
C VAL A 84 0.73 4.85 5.01
N SER A 85 1.54 3.92 4.49
CA SER A 85 1.71 3.64 3.06
C SER A 85 1.05 2.30 2.74
N VAL A 86 0.17 2.26 1.74
CA VAL A 86 -0.56 1.08 1.29
C VAL A 86 -0.23 0.81 -0.17
N GLU A 87 0.41 -0.30 -0.45
CA GLU A 87 0.79 -0.73 -1.81
C GLU A 87 0.08 -2.03 -2.18
N VAL A 88 -0.36 -2.18 -3.42
CA VAL A 88 -0.99 -3.38 -3.94
C VAL A 88 -0.68 -3.55 -5.43
N ASN A 89 -0.54 -4.77 -5.89
CA ASN A 89 -0.57 -5.14 -7.31
C ASN A 89 -2.03 -5.28 -7.75
N ALA A 90 -2.45 -4.55 -8.79
CA ALA A 90 -3.83 -4.61 -9.26
C ALA A 90 -3.93 -4.52 -10.79
N ARG A 91 -4.97 -5.11 -11.35
CA ARG A 91 -5.28 -5.06 -12.78
C ARG A 91 -6.76 -5.34 -13.06
N VAL A 92 -7.21 -4.91 -14.22
CA VAL A 92 -8.41 -5.47 -14.85
C VAL A 92 -8.07 -6.87 -15.37
N ALA A 93 -8.73 -7.90 -14.88
CA ALA A 93 -8.54 -9.27 -15.35
C ALA A 93 -9.36 -9.54 -16.62
N SER A 94 -10.56 -8.96 -16.70
CA SER A 94 -11.43 -9.06 -17.87
C SER A 94 -12.49 -7.96 -17.89
N GLY A 95 -13.08 -7.69 -19.04
CA GLY A 95 -14.17 -6.75 -19.22
C GLY A 95 -13.75 -5.32 -19.55
N ALA A 96 -14.58 -4.36 -19.20
CA ALA A 96 -14.39 -2.94 -19.49
C ALA A 96 -13.17 -2.36 -18.72
N GLN A 97 -12.50 -1.38 -19.32
CA GLN A 97 -11.26 -0.80 -18.79
C GLN A 97 -11.43 0.62 -18.26
N ASP A 98 -12.61 1.20 -18.40
CA ASP A 98 -12.98 2.54 -17.98
C ASP A 98 -13.38 2.64 -16.48
N GLY A 99 -13.35 1.52 -15.77
CA GLY A 99 -13.45 1.48 -14.33
C GLY A 99 -12.11 1.79 -13.66
N HIS A 100 -12.15 2.19 -12.41
CA HIS A 100 -10.96 2.49 -11.63
C HIS A 100 -10.81 1.57 -10.41
N TYR A 101 -9.57 1.36 -9.99
CA TYR A 101 -9.21 0.48 -8.88
C TYR A 101 -8.02 1.03 -8.11
N GLY A 102 -7.87 0.60 -6.87
CA GLY A 102 -6.74 1.00 -6.05
C GLY A 102 -6.95 0.77 -4.56
N VAL A 103 -6.31 1.60 -3.75
CA VAL A 103 -6.23 1.42 -2.29
C VAL A 103 -6.98 2.50 -1.54
N LEU A 104 -7.49 2.14 -0.36
CA LEU A 104 -8.04 3.07 0.61
C LEU A 104 -7.06 3.28 1.76
N CYS A 105 -7.08 4.47 2.35
CA CYS A 105 -6.54 4.69 3.68
C CYS A 105 -7.51 5.50 4.55
N ARG A 106 -7.30 5.46 5.85
CA ARG A 106 -8.12 6.14 6.86
C ARG A 106 -9.61 5.81 6.70
N TYR A 107 -9.89 4.55 6.33
CA TYR A 107 -11.24 4.04 6.25
C TYR A 107 -11.84 3.91 7.67
N LYS A 108 -12.84 4.71 7.99
CA LYS A 108 -13.58 4.66 9.25
C LYS A 108 -14.82 3.79 9.13
N ASP A 109 -15.56 3.98 8.06
CA ASP A 109 -16.81 3.30 7.73
C ASP A 109 -17.14 3.46 6.24
N ALA A 110 -18.33 3.00 5.82
CA ALA A 110 -18.76 3.05 4.43
C ALA A 110 -18.87 4.47 3.85
N ASP A 111 -18.95 5.49 4.68
CA ASP A 111 -19.21 6.88 4.30
C ASP A 111 -17.99 7.80 4.46
N ASN A 112 -16.87 7.27 5.04
CA ASN A 112 -15.73 8.09 5.44
C ASN A 112 -14.39 7.40 5.17
N PHE A 113 -13.68 7.80 4.08
CA PHE A 113 -12.35 7.29 3.71
C PHE A 113 -11.69 8.12 2.60
N TYR A 114 -10.37 7.90 2.39
CA TYR A 114 -9.67 8.33 1.17
C TYR A 114 -9.47 7.14 0.23
N TYR A 115 -9.54 7.43 -1.08
CA TYR A 115 -9.38 6.43 -2.13
C TYR A 115 -8.40 6.92 -3.21
N PHE A 116 -7.34 6.16 -3.43
CA PHE A 116 -6.30 6.37 -4.42
C PHE A 116 -6.56 5.45 -5.60
N ALA A 117 -6.95 6.01 -6.72
CA ALA A 117 -7.48 5.27 -7.85
C ALA A 117 -6.67 5.45 -9.13
N VAL A 118 -6.50 4.36 -9.86
CA VAL A 118 -6.04 4.34 -11.26
C VAL A 118 -7.01 3.55 -12.10
N SER A 119 -7.02 3.79 -13.43
CA SER A 119 -7.85 3.04 -14.38
C SER A 119 -7.00 2.37 -15.46
N ALA A 120 -7.54 1.28 -16.04
CA ALA A 120 -6.81 0.53 -17.07
C ALA A 120 -6.75 1.25 -18.44
N ASP A 121 -7.42 2.38 -18.59
CA ASP A 121 -7.32 3.29 -19.73
C ASP A 121 -6.36 4.46 -19.49
N GLY A 122 -5.65 4.49 -18.33
CA GLY A 122 -4.51 5.38 -18.10
C GLY A 122 -4.79 6.63 -17.27
N TYR A 123 -5.88 6.65 -16.49
CA TYR A 123 -6.24 7.80 -15.66
C TYR A 123 -6.05 7.51 -14.17
N TYR A 124 -5.97 8.58 -13.36
CA TYR A 124 -5.83 8.50 -11.92
C TYR A 124 -6.53 9.65 -11.20
N ALA A 125 -6.90 9.42 -9.95
CA ALA A 125 -7.39 10.45 -9.04
C ALA A 125 -7.17 10.04 -7.57
N ILE A 126 -7.18 11.04 -6.69
CA ILE A 126 -7.35 10.89 -5.24
C ILE A 126 -8.74 11.40 -4.91
N PHE A 127 -9.52 10.57 -4.23
CA PHE A 127 -10.88 10.89 -3.78
C PHE A 127 -10.94 10.94 -2.27
N ARG A 128 -11.80 11.80 -1.75
CA ARG A 128 -12.33 11.77 -0.39
C ARG A 128 -13.79 11.31 -0.44
N ARG A 129 -14.16 10.38 0.43
CA ARG A 129 -15.53 10.13 0.81
C ARG A 129 -15.74 10.68 2.22
N ASP A 130 -16.69 11.60 2.38
CA ASP A 130 -16.98 12.26 3.64
C ASP A 130 -18.51 12.40 3.79
N GLU A 131 -19.05 11.85 4.89
CA GLU A 131 -20.51 11.76 5.12
C GLU A 131 -21.28 11.15 3.93
N GLY A 132 -20.65 10.23 3.16
CA GLY A 132 -21.23 9.55 2.01
C GLY A 132 -21.05 10.28 0.68
N ASP A 133 -20.67 11.53 0.67
CA ASP A 133 -20.38 12.30 -0.54
C ASP A 133 -18.96 12.01 -1.06
N MET A 134 -18.82 11.78 -2.37
CA MET A 134 -17.54 11.51 -3.02
C MET A 134 -17.02 12.76 -3.72
N GLU A 135 -15.85 13.25 -3.29
CA GLU A 135 -15.16 14.38 -3.90
C GLU A 135 -13.83 13.95 -4.52
N MET A 136 -13.53 14.45 -5.72
CA MET A 136 -12.22 14.28 -6.36
C MET A 136 -11.28 15.41 -5.93
N LEU A 137 -10.21 15.08 -5.21
CA LEU A 137 -9.27 16.07 -4.67
C LEU A 137 -8.18 16.49 -5.68
N THR A 138 -7.85 15.63 -6.66
CA THR A 138 -6.72 15.87 -7.60
C THR A 138 -6.99 16.88 -8.69
N SER A 139 -8.24 17.15 -9.04
CA SER A 139 -8.56 18.13 -10.10
C SER A 139 -10.02 18.57 -10.07
N GLY A 140 -10.29 19.74 -10.67
CA GLY A 140 -11.63 20.30 -10.81
C GLY A 140 -12.37 19.86 -12.06
N GLY A 141 -12.57 18.56 -12.33
CA GLY A 141 -13.40 18.22 -13.47
C GLY A 141 -13.25 16.81 -14.06
N GLY A 142 -12.34 16.00 -13.58
CA GLY A 142 -12.18 14.63 -14.07
C GLY A 142 -10.83 14.02 -13.66
N MET A 143 -10.70 12.72 -13.81
CA MET A 143 -9.44 12.02 -13.58
C MET A 143 -8.35 12.51 -14.54
N LEU A 144 -7.12 12.58 -14.05
CA LEU A 144 -5.94 13.02 -14.82
C LEU A 144 -5.29 11.82 -15.51
N SER A 145 -4.71 12.01 -16.70
CA SER A 145 -3.99 10.94 -17.40
C SER A 145 -2.51 10.90 -17.02
N SER A 146 -1.91 9.69 -17.04
CA SER A 146 -0.48 9.50 -16.83
C SER A 146 0.09 8.38 -17.71
N PRO A 147 1.24 8.60 -18.39
CA PRO A 147 1.92 7.57 -19.16
C PRO A 147 2.59 6.51 -18.27
N HIS A 148 2.65 6.71 -16.97
CA HIS A 148 3.20 5.75 -16.00
C HIS A 148 2.22 4.64 -15.63
N ILE A 149 0.93 4.81 -15.97
CA ILE A 149 -0.10 3.78 -15.81
C ILE A 149 -0.03 2.84 -17.00
N LYS A 150 0.16 1.55 -16.75
CA LYS A 150 0.09 0.51 -17.77
C LYS A 150 -1.37 0.26 -18.13
N THR A 151 -1.70 0.40 -19.40
CA THR A 151 -3.08 0.25 -19.90
C THR A 151 -3.44 -1.20 -20.21
N GLY A 152 -4.72 -1.48 -20.33
CA GLY A 152 -5.24 -2.82 -20.59
C GLY A 152 -5.17 -3.73 -19.35
N ASN A 153 -4.94 -5.01 -19.59
CA ASN A 153 -4.94 -6.03 -18.52
C ASN A 153 -3.58 -6.16 -17.80
N GLN A 154 -2.72 -5.14 -17.90
CA GLN A 154 -1.40 -5.16 -17.28
C GLN A 154 -1.49 -4.84 -15.78
N VAL A 155 -0.61 -5.46 -14.99
CA VAL A 155 -0.50 -5.19 -13.56
C VAL A 155 0.07 -3.79 -13.32
N ASN A 156 -0.63 -2.97 -12.57
CA ASN A 156 -0.14 -1.74 -11.99
C ASN A 156 0.10 -1.93 -10.48
N ARG A 157 1.23 -1.47 -10.00
CA ARG A 157 1.53 -1.37 -8.58
C ARG A 157 1.07 0.01 -8.11
N VAL A 158 0.00 0.03 -7.34
CA VAL A 158 -0.65 1.24 -6.83
C VAL A 158 -0.24 1.45 -5.39
N LEU A 159 0.32 2.63 -5.07
CA LEU A 159 0.73 3.01 -3.72
C LEU A 159 0.03 4.31 -3.33
N GLY A 160 -0.77 4.24 -2.28
CA GLY A 160 -1.33 5.39 -1.57
C GLY A 160 -0.56 5.66 -0.28
N VAL A 161 -0.17 6.91 -0.05
CA VAL A 161 0.51 7.34 1.18
C VAL A 161 -0.35 8.38 1.88
N CYS A 162 -0.69 8.12 3.15
CA CYS A 162 -1.37 9.05 4.05
C CYS A 162 -0.41 9.43 5.17
N LYS A 163 0.10 10.67 5.16
CA LYS A 163 1.08 11.16 6.13
C LYS A 163 0.73 12.58 6.58
N GLY A 164 0.37 12.74 7.86
CA GLY A 164 -0.21 14.01 8.31
C GLY A 164 -1.42 14.34 7.43
N ASP A 165 -1.49 15.55 6.89
CA ASP A 165 -2.57 15.97 5.99
C ASP A 165 -2.24 15.72 4.51
N ASP A 166 -1.04 15.21 4.19
CA ASP A 166 -0.62 14.94 2.83
C ASP A 166 -1.04 13.54 2.36
N LEU A 167 -1.72 13.48 1.22
CA LEU A 167 -2.21 12.31 0.55
C LEU A 167 -1.49 12.17 -0.79
N SER A 168 -0.64 11.16 -0.96
CA SER A 168 0.18 11.00 -2.17
C SER A 168 -0.14 9.70 -2.90
N LEU A 169 -0.26 9.77 -4.21
CA LEU A 169 -0.48 8.63 -5.10
C LEU A 169 0.76 8.39 -5.97
N TYR A 170 1.20 7.13 -5.98
CA TYR A 170 2.24 6.63 -6.88
C TYR A 170 1.71 5.45 -7.67
N VAL A 171 2.22 5.26 -8.88
CA VAL A 171 1.97 4.06 -9.69
C VAL A 171 3.28 3.56 -10.29
N ASN A 172 3.55 2.26 -10.22
CA ASN A 172 4.75 1.63 -10.74
C ASN A 172 6.06 2.30 -10.27
N GLY A 173 6.05 2.84 -9.03
CA GLY A 173 7.17 3.57 -8.44
C GLY A 173 7.30 5.04 -8.89
N GLN A 174 6.36 5.57 -9.66
CA GLN A 174 6.35 6.96 -10.13
C GLN A 174 5.31 7.77 -9.38
N TRP A 175 5.70 8.93 -8.86
CA TRP A 175 4.79 9.89 -8.24
C TRP A 175 3.81 10.45 -9.27
N LEU A 176 2.53 10.53 -8.92
CA LEU A 176 1.48 11.09 -9.77
C LEU A 176 0.90 12.38 -9.20
N ALA A 177 0.55 12.38 -7.92
CA ALA A 177 -0.05 13.54 -7.27
C ALA A 177 0.17 13.52 -5.75
N THR A 178 0.12 14.70 -5.15
CA THR A 178 -0.08 14.91 -3.72
C THR A 178 -1.15 15.98 -3.54
N VAL A 179 -2.08 15.75 -2.64
CA VAL A 179 -3.10 16.70 -2.21
C VAL A 179 -3.05 16.82 -0.70
N THR A 180 -3.48 17.94 -0.14
CA THR A 180 -3.57 18.16 1.31
C THR A 180 -5.03 18.19 1.72
N ASP A 181 -5.43 17.32 2.65
CA ASP A 181 -6.78 17.23 3.20
C ASP A 181 -6.74 16.64 4.62
N ASP A 182 -7.46 17.22 5.55
CA ASP A 182 -7.45 16.92 7.00
C ASP A 182 -8.76 16.30 7.53
N ALA A 183 -9.70 15.94 6.65
CA ALA A 183 -11.01 15.42 7.04
C ALA A 183 -10.93 14.11 7.84
N HIS A 184 -9.99 13.25 7.51
CA HIS A 184 -9.81 11.97 8.19
C HIS A 184 -8.35 11.81 8.64
N ALA A 185 -8.12 11.63 9.97
CA ALA A 185 -6.76 11.55 10.53
C ALA A 185 -6.24 10.10 10.67
N ARG A 186 -7.15 9.10 10.83
CA ARG A 186 -6.83 7.68 11.06
C ARG A 186 -7.94 6.76 10.58
N GLY A 187 -7.65 5.48 10.47
CA GLY A 187 -8.61 4.43 10.14
C GLY A 187 -7.93 3.23 9.50
N ASP A 188 -8.73 2.33 8.94
CA ASP A 188 -8.26 1.13 8.27
C ASP A 188 -7.69 1.44 6.86
N VAL A 189 -7.03 0.47 6.29
CA VAL A 189 -6.68 0.43 4.87
C VAL A 189 -7.71 -0.41 4.12
N GLY A 190 -7.73 -0.31 2.79
CA GLY A 190 -8.69 -1.08 2.02
C GLY A 190 -8.35 -1.21 0.54
N LEU A 191 -9.22 -1.95 -0.16
CA LEU A 191 -9.24 -2.08 -1.61
C LEU A 191 -10.52 -1.48 -2.14
N GLY A 192 -10.43 -0.76 -3.26
CA GLY A 192 -11.57 -0.17 -3.95
C GLY A 192 -11.57 -0.50 -5.44
N ALA A 193 -12.76 -0.73 -6.00
CA ALA A 193 -12.95 -1.03 -7.41
C ALA A 193 -14.25 -0.41 -7.93
N SER A 194 -14.21 0.15 -9.14
CA SER A 194 -15.36 0.72 -9.83
C SER A 194 -15.47 0.17 -11.24
N SER A 195 -16.70 -0.05 -11.70
CA SER A 195 -16.99 -0.55 -13.05
C SER A 195 -16.95 0.52 -14.13
N GLY A 196 -16.95 1.79 -13.77
CA GLY A 196 -17.12 2.85 -14.77
C GLY A 196 -18.46 2.82 -15.51
N PRO A 197 -18.64 3.66 -16.55
CA PRO A 197 -19.89 3.75 -17.33
C PRO A 197 -20.23 2.48 -18.10
N SER A 198 -19.23 1.73 -18.57
CA SER A 198 -19.45 0.53 -19.40
C SER A 198 -19.97 -0.66 -18.59
N GLY A 199 -19.67 -0.74 -17.29
CA GLY A 199 -20.00 -1.91 -16.48
C GLY A 199 -19.25 -3.18 -16.92
N GLY A 200 -19.50 -4.31 -16.27
CA GLY A 200 -18.98 -5.60 -16.69
C GLY A 200 -17.46 -5.72 -16.61
N THR A 201 -16.85 -5.38 -15.45
CA THR A 201 -15.42 -5.50 -15.22
C THR A 201 -15.10 -6.48 -14.08
N ARG A 202 -14.01 -7.24 -14.24
CA ARG A 202 -13.37 -8.00 -13.15
C ARG A 202 -12.01 -7.40 -12.85
N ILE A 203 -11.85 -6.95 -11.62
CA ILE A 203 -10.60 -6.39 -11.09
C ILE A 203 -10.03 -7.37 -10.08
N VAL A 204 -8.71 -7.59 -10.11
CA VAL A 204 -8.00 -8.47 -9.16
C VAL A 204 -6.87 -7.71 -8.50
N PHE A 205 -6.62 -8.07 -7.24
CA PHE A 205 -5.61 -7.51 -6.36
C PHE A 205 -4.73 -8.64 -5.81
N ASP A 206 -3.44 -8.34 -5.62
CA ASP A 206 -2.44 -9.27 -5.11
C ASP A 206 -1.33 -8.52 -4.37
N ASP A 207 -0.57 -9.20 -3.50
CA ASP A 207 0.63 -8.68 -2.83
C ASP A 207 0.39 -7.33 -2.11
N LEU A 208 -0.62 -7.24 -1.26
CA LEU A 208 -0.85 -6.03 -0.47
C LEU A 208 0.20 -5.91 0.64
N VAL A 209 0.81 -4.72 0.73
CA VAL A 209 1.78 -4.38 1.78
C VAL A 209 1.45 -3.03 2.40
N VAL A 210 1.43 -2.98 3.72
CA VAL A 210 1.23 -1.78 4.52
C VAL A 210 2.47 -1.50 5.34
N THR A 211 3.02 -0.30 5.22
CA THR A 211 4.22 0.14 5.95
C THR A 211 4.01 1.49 6.60
N ALA A 212 4.90 1.87 7.52
CA ALA A 212 5.06 3.27 7.91
C ALA A 212 5.51 4.10 6.69
N PRO A 213 5.03 5.37 6.52
CA PRO A 213 5.32 6.23 5.37
C PRO A 213 6.67 6.91 5.42
#